data_065b3a5f7da79f65a9d01f1e70905053
#
_entry.id   065b3a5f7da79f65a9d01f1e70905053
#
_cell.length_a   1.000
_cell.length_b   1.000
_cell.length_c   1.000
_cell.angle_alpha   90.00
_cell.angle_beta   90.00
_cell.angle_gamma   90.00
#
_symmetry.space_group_name_H-M   'P 1'
#
loop_
_entity.id
_entity.type
_entity.pdbx_description
1 polymer ?
#
loop_
_entity_poly.entity_id
_entity_poly.type
_entity_poly.pdbx_seq_one_letter_code
_entity_poly.pdbx_strand_id
1 'polypeptide(L)'
;MNATRWGKRLSLGWMLAIYAFLYLPIATLMAYSFNDSKMVTVWGGFTFRWYAELFNDRDIIEAFKLSLQIALISATSAVVLGTLAALTLVRYQAFRGRTLFSSMVNAPLVMPEVIVGLSLLLMLVAVQKVFGFPDRGMLTISLGHTLLGMAYATVVIRSRLLEMDKSLEEAALDLGARPIQVFRLVTLPLIVQALLSAWLLTFTISLDDVVISAFLSGPGSNTLPIVIFSRAKLGLNPTVNVVATLTVLIVGIVLIASSLWIARREKRRAREMAMAWKQEIPTASI
;
A
#
# COMPACT_ATOMS: atom_id res chain seq x y z
N MET A 1 25.10 34.86 -14.85
CA MET A 1 24.60 33.64 -15.51
C MET A 1 25.23 32.32 -15.01
N ASN A 2 26.39 32.35 -14.36
CA ASN A 2 27.09 31.14 -13.89
C ASN A 2 26.65 30.61 -12.52
N ALA A 3 26.13 31.45 -11.64
CA ALA A 3 25.66 31.04 -10.29
C ALA A 3 24.51 30.03 -10.30
N THR A 4 23.60 30.10 -11.27
CA THR A 4 22.49 29.17 -11.41
C THR A 4 22.88 27.78 -11.92
N ARG A 5 23.97 27.68 -12.69
CA ARG A 5 24.49 26.36 -13.14
C ARG A 5 25.22 25.62 -12.03
N TRP A 6 25.96 26.33 -11.18
CA TRP A 6 26.64 25.77 -10.02
C TRP A 6 25.62 25.30 -8.96
N GLY A 7 24.59 26.07 -8.68
CA GLY A 7 23.49 25.66 -7.79
C GLY A 7 22.79 24.40 -8.27
N LYS A 8 22.48 24.29 -9.57
CA LYS A 8 21.89 23.08 -10.16
C LYS A 8 22.80 21.85 -10.06
N ARG A 9 24.10 22.00 -10.29
CA ARG A 9 25.06 20.90 -10.14
C ARG A 9 25.21 20.45 -8.68
N LEU A 10 25.23 21.39 -7.75
CA LEU A 10 25.31 21.10 -6.32
C LEU A 10 24.02 20.37 -5.85
N SER A 11 22.85 20.86 -6.27
CA SER A 11 21.57 20.21 -5.93
C SER A 11 21.46 18.81 -6.55
N LEU A 12 21.93 18.63 -7.78
CA LEU A 12 21.98 17.31 -8.42
C LEU A 12 22.93 16.36 -7.67
N GLY A 13 24.12 16.86 -7.27
CA GLY A 13 25.09 16.10 -6.48
C GLY A 13 24.51 15.64 -5.14
N TRP A 14 23.83 16.53 -4.42
CA TRP A 14 23.13 16.19 -3.18
C TRP A 14 22.02 15.18 -3.39
N MET A 15 21.20 15.35 -4.43
CA MET A 15 20.15 14.43 -4.79
C MET A 15 20.72 13.02 -5.07
N LEU A 16 21.78 12.93 -5.87
CA LEU A 16 22.45 11.66 -6.18
C LEU A 16 23.07 11.02 -4.93
N ALA A 17 23.68 11.81 -4.03
CA ALA A 17 24.23 11.32 -2.78
C ALA A 17 23.14 10.74 -1.87
N ILE A 18 21.97 11.41 -1.75
CA ILE A 18 20.84 10.91 -0.98
C ILE A 18 20.30 9.59 -1.58
N TYR A 19 20.12 9.55 -2.91
CA TYR A 19 19.68 8.30 -3.55
C TYR A 19 20.71 7.17 -3.40
N ALA A 20 21.99 7.46 -3.58
CA ALA A 20 23.03 6.47 -3.37
C ALA A 20 23.01 5.95 -1.91
N PHE A 21 22.90 6.82 -0.93
CA PHE A 21 22.79 6.44 0.48
C PHE A 21 21.59 5.53 0.77
N LEU A 22 20.43 5.80 0.15
CA LEU A 22 19.22 5.01 0.34
C LEU A 22 19.24 3.68 -0.40
N TYR A 23 19.77 3.66 -1.64
CA TYR A 23 19.70 2.47 -2.48
C TYR A 23 20.94 1.56 -2.37
N LEU A 24 22.09 2.09 -1.94
CA LEU A 24 23.31 1.30 -1.81
C LEU A 24 23.15 0.08 -0.87
N PRO A 25 22.54 0.20 0.32
CA PRO A 25 22.28 -0.96 1.17
C PRO A 25 21.41 -2.03 0.50
N ILE A 26 20.38 -1.59 -0.24
CA ILE A 26 19.48 -2.50 -0.98
C ILE A 26 20.25 -3.19 -2.11
N ALA A 27 21.02 -2.44 -2.89
CA ALA A 27 21.86 -2.98 -3.95
C ALA A 27 22.92 -3.97 -3.41
N THR A 28 23.49 -3.64 -2.26
CA THR A 28 24.43 -4.53 -1.57
C THR A 28 23.76 -5.84 -1.16
N LEU A 29 22.59 -5.77 -0.53
CA LEU A 29 21.80 -6.94 -0.15
C LEU A 29 21.45 -7.79 -1.39
N MET A 30 21.06 -7.17 -2.50
CA MET A 30 20.78 -7.86 -3.76
C MET A 30 22.03 -8.52 -4.33
N ALA A 31 23.21 -7.85 -4.28
CA ALA A 31 24.46 -8.43 -4.72
C ALA A 31 24.83 -9.66 -3.85
N TYR A 32 24.69 -9.53 -2.53
CA TYR A 32 24.98 -10.63 -1.60
C TYR A 32 23.98 -11.78 -1.64
N SER A 33 22.82 -11.63 -2.29
CA SER A 33 21.91 -12.75 -2.56
C SER A 33 22.51 -13.80 -3.50
N PHE A 34 23.53 -13.42 -4.28
CA PHE A 34 24.28 -14.30 -5.18
C PHE A 34 25.61 -14.79 -4.57
N ASN A 35 25.89 -14.45 -3.32
CA ASN A 35 27.14 -14.83 -2.65
C ASN A 35 27.12 -16.30 -2.23
N ASP A 36 28.14 -17.09 -2.58
CA ASP A 36 28.23 -18.52 -2.22
C ASP A 36 28.60 -18.74 -0.75
N SER A 37 29.18 -17.75 -0.08
CA SER A 37 29.55 -17.85 1.32
C SER A 37 28.32 -17.91 2.25
N LYS A 38 28.36 -18.77 3.26
CA LYS A 38 27.40 -18.75 4.38
C LYS A 38 27.59 -17.52 5.27
N MET A 39 28.77 -16.91 5.23
CA MET A 39 29.04 -15.65 5.95
C MET A 39 28.59 -14.48 5.08
N VAL A 40 27.62 -13.73 5.55
CA VAL A 40 26.98 -12.62 4.80
C VAL A 40 27.90 -11.45 4.53
N THR A 41 29.03 -11.37 5.25
CA THR A 41 30.02 -10.27 5.14
C THR A 41 31.23 -10.61 4.27
N VAL A 42 31.40 -11.88 3.86
CA VAL A 42 32.55 -12.34 3.08
C VAL A 42 32.07 -12.83 1.71
N TRP A 43 32.59 -12.25 0.65
CA TRP A 43 32.29 -12.70 -0.70
C TRP A 43 33.03 -14.01 -1.03
N GLY A 44 32.29 -15.10 -1.21
CA GLY A 44 32.81 -16.43 -1.49
C GLY A 44 32.71 -16.88 -2.96
N GLY A 45 32.18 -16.04 -3.84
CA GLY A 45 31.92 -16.36 -5.23
C GLY A 45 30.46 -16.20 -5.63
N PHE A 46 30.17 -16.37 -6.92
CA PHE A 46 28.82 -16.21 -7.46
C PHE A 46 28.06 -17.53 -7.48
N THR A 47 26.84 -17.58 -6.94
CA THR A 47 25.99 -18.78 -6.92
C THR A 47 24.51 -18.46 -7.00
N PHE A 48 23.72 -19.40 -7.53
CA PHE A 48 22.25 -19.42 -7.47
C PHE A 48 21.70 -20.43 -6.45
N ARG A 49 22.57 -21.10 -5.69
CA ARG A 49 22.20 -22.20 -4.78
C ARG A 49 21.10 -21.77 -3.79
N TRP A 50 21.20 -20.57 -3.22
CA TRP A 50 20.24 -20.07 -2.24
C TRP A 50 18.84 -19.83 -2.82
N TYR A 51 18.73 -19.53 -4.12
CA TYR A 51 17.45 -19.44 -4.81
C TYR A 51 16.78 -20.81 -4.93
N ALA A 52 17.56 -21.88 -5.22
CA ALA A 52 17.04 -23.24 -5.23
C ALA A 52 16.66 -23.73 -3.82
N GLU A 53 17.46 -23.43 -2.79
CA GLU A 53 17.15 -23.74 -1.40
C GLU A 53 15.86 -23.03 -0.93
N LEU A 54 15.63 -21.81 -1.36
CA LEU A 54 14.44 -21.06 -1.00
C LEU A 54 13.14 -21.77 -1.42
N PHE A 55 13.11 -22.34 -2.61
CA PHE A 55 11.93 -23.08 -3.09
C PHE A 55 11.66 -24.38 -2.32
N ASN A 56 12.62 -24.88 -1.54
CA ASN A 56 12.48 -26.02 -0.66
C ASN A 56 12.20 -25.62 0.80
N ASP A 57 12.27 -24.33 1.12
CA ASP A 57 12.02 -23.79 2.47
C ASP A 57 10.52 -23.58 2.67
N ARG A 58 9.88 -24.59 3.28
CA ARG A 58 8.42 -24.59 3.51
C ARG A 58 7.98 -23.41 4.40
N ASP A 59 8.76 -23.05 5.41
CA ASP A 59 8.39 -21.97 6.34
C ASP A 59 8.29 -20.63 5.60
N ILE A 60 9.27 -20.34 4.72
CA ILE A 60 9.26 -19.10 3.92
C ILE A 60 8.11 -19.10 2.93
N ILE A 61 7.86 -20.23 2.25
CA ILE A 61 6.78 -20.32 1.25
C ILE A 61 5.41 -20.16 1.92
N GLU A 62 5.19 -20.79 3.07
CA GLU A 62 3.94 -20.68 3.83
C GLU A 62 3.75 -19.26 4.36
N ALA A 63 4.81 -18.65 4.93
CA ALA A 63 4.81 -17.28 5.39
C ALA A 63 4.54 -16.27 4.26
N PHE A 64 5.12 -16.49 3.08
CA PHE A 64 4.86 -15.66 1.89
C PHE A 64 3.40 -15.76 1.44
N LYS A 65 2.86 -16.96 1.33
CA LYS A 65 1.45 -17.18 0.98
C LYS A 65 0.51 -16.51 1.98
N LEU A 66 0.79 -16.67 3.27
CA LEU A 66 0.02 -16.06 4.34
C LEU A 66 0.07 -14.53 4.26
N SER A 67 1.27 -13.94 4.11
CA SER A 67 1.42 -12.49 3.94
C SER A 67 0.65 -11.95 2.74
N LEU A 68 0.72 -12.66 1.61
CA LEU A 68 -0.01 -12.26 0.41
C LEU A 68 -1.53 -12.31 0.61
N GLN A 69 -2.04 -13.36 1.26
CA GLN A 69 -3.46 -13.49 1.57
C GLN A 69 -3.93 -12.38 2.52
N ILE A 70 -3.17 -12.12 3.59
CA ILE A 70 -3.46 -11.03 4.53
C ILE A 70 -3.48 -9.70 3.80
N ALA A 71 -2.46 -9.41 2.99
CA ALA A 71 -2.34 -8.14 2.27
C ALA A 71 -3.51 -7.93 1.28
N LEU A 72 -3.92 -8.96 0.54
CA LEU A 72 -5.04 -8.90 -0.38
C LEU A 72 -6.37 -8.64 0.35
N ILE A 73 -6.64 -9.36 1.43
CA ILE A 73 -7.85 -9.22 2.24
C ILE A 73 -7.88 -7.84 2.89
N SER A 74 -6.78 -7.46 3.55
CA SER A 74 -6.69 -6.20 4.29
C SER A 74 -6.79 -4.99 3.37
N ALA A 75 -6.06 -4.98 2.24
CA ALA A 75 -6.11 -3.87 1.29
C ALA A 75 -7.51 -3.70 0.69
N THR A 76 -8.16 -4.80 0.33
CA THR A 76 -9.52 -4.76 -0.22
C THR A 76 -10.52 -4.26 0.82
N SER A 77 -10.48 -4.80 2.03
CA SER A 77 -11.35 -4.37 3.14
C SER A 77 -11.10 -2.91 3.53
N ALA A 78 -9.83 -2.51 3.59
CA ALA A 78 -9.41 -1.14 3.90
C ALA A 78 -9.92 -0.12 2.88
N VAL A 79 -9.85 -0.43 1.58
CA VAL A 79 -10.35 0.45 0.53
C VAL A 79 -11.87 0.54 0.56
N VAL A 80 -12.58 -0.56 0.79
CA VAL A 80 -14.05 -0.54 0.93
C VAL A 80 -14.46 0.34 2.11
N LEU A 81 -13.92 0.08 3.30
CA LEU A 81 -14.23 0.85 4.51
C LEU A 81 -13.75 2.30 4.40
N GLY A 82 -12.56 2.52 3.86
CA GLY A 82 -12.01 3.86 3.61
C GLY A 82 -12.84 4.67 2.63
N THR A 83 -13.40 4.03 1.59
CA THR A 83 -14.31 4.68 0.65
C THR A 83 -15.59 5.13 1.35
N LEU A 84 -16.19 4.28 2.18
CA LEU A 84 -17.37 4.61 2.95
C LEU A 84 -17.10 5.77 3.92
N ALA A 85 -15.97 5.73 4.62
CA ALA A 85 -15.56 6.79 5.52
C ALA A 85 -15.30 8.11 4.76
N ALA A 86 -14.61 8.08 3.64
CA ALA A 86 -14.32 9.24 2.82
C ALA A 86 -15.61 9.87 2.26
N LEU A 87 -16.53 9.05 1.71
CA LEU A 87 -17.84 9.51 1.24
C LEU A 87 -18.63 10.18 2.36
N THR A 88 -18.68 9.56 3.54
CA THR A 88 -19.38 10.11 4.70
C THR A 88 -18.80 11.48 5.08
N LEU A 89 -17.48 11.62 5.14
CA LEU A 89 -16.82 12.87 5.53
C LEU A 89 -16.95 13.99 4.48
N VAL A 90 -17.06 13.64 3.19
CA VAL A 90 -17.15 14.62 2.10
C VAL A 90 -18.60 15.01 1.78
N ARG A 91 -19.52 14.05 1.76
CA ARG A 91 -20.91 14.30 1.36
C ARG A 91 -21.78 14.80 2.52
N TYR A 92 -21.57 14.25 3.72
CA TYR A 92 -22.30 14.67 4.90
C TYR A 92 -21.47 15.69 5.69
N GLN A 93 -21.63 16.98 5.36
CA GLN A 93 -20.82 18.05 5.96
C GLN A 93 -21.23 18.37 7.40
N ALA A 94 -22.49 18.11 7.77
CA ALA A 94 -23.01 18.39 9.11
C ALA A 94 -23.81 17.22 9.65
N PHE A 95 -23.19 16.44 10.55
CA PHE A 95 -23.88 15.44 11.37
C PHE A 95 -23.31 15.45 12.81
N ARG A 96 -24.14 15.05 13.78
CA ARG A 96 -23.69 14.95 15.19
C ARG A 96 -22.62 13.86 15.29
N GLY A 97 -21.47 14.21 15.87
CA GLY A 97 -20.33 13.28 16.02
C GLY A 97 -19.34 13.26 14.85
N ARG A 98 -19.47 14.14 13.84
CA ARG A 98 -18.56 14.21 12.70
C ARG A 98 -17.09 14.35 13.12
N THR A 99 -16.80 15.22 14.10
CA THR A 99 -15.43 15.40 14.60
C THR A 99 -14.90 14.14 15.25
N LEU A 100 -15.72 13.48 16.08
CA LEU A 100 -15.34 12.21 16.71
C LEU A 100 -15.09 11.13 15.65
N PHE A 101 -15.99 10.98 14.69
CA PHE A 101 -15.82 10.01 13.58
C PHE A 101 -14.55 10.28 12.78
N SER A 102 -14.30 11.55 12.40
CA SER A 102 -13.07 11.94 11.70
C SER A 102 -11.82 11.64 12.53
N SER A 103 -11.86 11.95 13.83
CA SER A 103 -10.73 11.67 14.74
C SER A 103 -10.48 10.17 14.87
N MET A 104 -11.53 9.35 15.02
CA MET A 104 -11.39 7.89 15.12
C MET A 104 -10.82 7.27 13.83
N VAL A 105 -11.28 7.72 12.66
CA VAL A 105 -10.77 7.24 11.37
C VAL A 105 -9.29 7.61 11.18
N ASN A 106 -8.88 8.80 11.60
CA ASN A 106 -7.50 9.26 11.43
C ASN A 106 -6.58 8.87 12.59
N ALA A 107 -7.11 8.42 13.73
CA ALA A 107 -6.31 8.08 14.91
C ALA A 107 -5.15 7.11 14.62
N PRO A 108 -5.33 6.03 13.82
CA PRO A 108 -4.24 5.11 13.52
C PRO A 108 -3.05 5.76 12.78
N LEU A 109 -3.25 6.87 12.07
CA LEU A 109 -2.18 7.58 11.36
C LEU A 109 -1.24 8.36 12.28
N VAL A 110 -1.72 8.73 13.47
CA VAL A 110 -0.99 9.56 14.43
C VAL A 110 -0.41 8.72 15.57
N MET A 111 -1.05 7.58 15.86
CA MET A 111 -0.62 6.70 16.95
C MET A 111 0.58 5.84 16.52
N PRO A 112 1.57 5.64 17.41
CA PRO A 112 2.63 4.66 17.18
C PRO A 112 2.06 3.26 16.94
N GLU A 113 2.54 2.56 15.92
CA GLU A 113 2.06 1.23 15.53
C GLU A 113 2.11 0.21 16.67
N VAL A 114 3.12 0.30 17.54
CA VAL A 114 3.24 -0.54 18.75
C VAL A 114 2.03 -0.38 19.67
N ILE A 115 1.55 0.86 19.86
CA ILE A 115 0.39 1.14 20.72
C ILE A 115 -0.88 0.60 20.05
N VAL A 116 -1.02 0.78 18.75
CA VAL A 116 -2.15 0.21 17.98
C VAL A 116 -2.16 -1.31 18.07
N GLY A 117 -1.01 -1.96 17.80
CA GLY A 117 -0.87 -3.42 17.84
C GLY A 117 -1.18 -3.99 19.24
N LEU A 118 -0.63 -3.39 20.29
CA LEU A 118 -0.88 -3.81 21.67
C LEU A 118 -2.35 -3.61 22.07
N SER A 119 -2.95 -2.48 21.72
CA SER A 119 -4.36 -2.20 22.04
C SER A 119 -5.29 -3.19 21.34
N LEU A 120 -5.02 -3.49 20.05
CA LEU A 120 -5.77 -4.50 19.31
C LEU A 120 -5.60 -5.89 19.91
N LEU A 121 -4.39 -6.28 20.31
CA LEU A 121 -4.14 -7.55 20.97
C LEU A 121 -4.98 -7.67 22.23
N LEU A 122 -4.94 -6.67 23.11
CA LEU A 122 -5.69 -6.69 24.38
C LEU A 122 -7.20 -6.74 24.13
N MET A 123 -7.69 -5.96 23.17
CA MET A 123 -9.10 -5.96 22.79
C MET A 123 -9.53 -7.33 22.24
N LEU A 124 -8.78 -7.88 21.28
CA LEU A 124 -9.14 -9.15 20.65
C LEU A 124 -9.04 -10.34 21.62
N VAL A 125 -8.07 -10.32 22.54
CA VAL A 125 -7.97 -11.33 23.61
C VAL A 125 -9.15 -11.21 24.58
N ALA A 126 -9.61 -9.99 24.91
CA ALA A 126 -10.80 -9.81 25.73
C ALA A 126 -12.06 -10.32 25.03
N VAL A 127 -12.22 -10.02 23.75
CA VAL A 127 -13.33 -10.54 22.91
C VAL A 127 -13.29 -12.07 22.84
N GLN A 128 -12.11 -12.66 22.62
CA GLN A 128 -11.94 -14.11 22.58
C GLN A 128 -12.34 -14.77 23.90
N LYS A 129 -11.97 -14.19 25.05
CA LYS A 129 -12.35 -14.72 26.36
C LYS A 129 -13.87 -14.73 26.60
N VAL A 130 -14.59 -13.76 26.03
CA VAL A 130 -16.05 -13.65 26.21
C VAL A 130 -16.80 -14.48 25.19
N PHE A 131 -16.39 -14.47 23.93
CA PHE A 131 -17.12 -15.08 22.82
C PHE A 131 -16.47 -16.35 22.27
N GLY A 132 -15.28 -16.76 22.74
CA GLY A 132 -14.52 -17.90 22.22
C GLY A 132 -13.89 -17.66 20.85
N PHE A 133 -13.95 -16.45 20.31
CA PHE A 133 -13.50 -16.06 18.95
C PHE A 133 -13.17 -14.55 18.92
N PRO A 134 -12.19 -14.08 18.08
CA PRO A 134 -11.34 -14.85 17.16
C PRO A 134 -10.07 -15.40 17.83
N ASP A 135 -9.56 -16.52 17.31
CA ASP A 135 -8.22 -16.99 17.62
C ASP A 135 -7.17 -16.09 16.95
N ARG A 136 -6.01 -15.92 17.62
CA ARG A 136 -4.91 -15.18 17.04
C ARG A 136 -4.37 -15.89 15.80
N GLY A 137 -4.17 -15.14 14.72
CA GLY A 137 -3.74 -15.69 13.45
C GLY A 137 -4.08 -14.78 12.27
N MET A 138 -4.32 -15.39 11.11
CA MET A 138 -4.61 -14.68 9.87
C MET A 138 -5.72 -13.64 10.00
N LEU A 139 -6.83 -13.99 10.69
CA LEU A 139 -7.99 -13.09 10.83
C LEU A 139 -7.64 -11.86 11.66
N THR A 140 -7.00 -12.06 12.82
CA THR A 140 -6.63 -10.95 13.71
C THR A 140 -5.60 -10.03 13.07
N ILE A 141 -4.61 -10.57 12.36
CA ILE A 141 -3.64 -9.78 11.60
C ILE A 141 -4.38 -8.99 10.50
N SER A 142 -5.27 -9.64 9.74
CA SER A 142 -6.05 -8.96 8.69
C SER A 142 -6.91 -7.82 9.22
N LEU A 143 -7.51 -7.98 10.41
CA LEU A 143 -8.27 -6.90 11.08
C LEU A 143 -7.37 -5.72 11.45
N GLY A 144 -6.19 -5.99 12.03
CA GLY A 144 -5.22 -4.94 12.37
C GLY A 144 -4.73 -4.16 11.17
N HIS A 145 -4.34 -4.87 10.10
CA HIS A 145 -3.92 -4.25 8.85
C HIS A 145 -5.08 -3.50 8.15
N THR A 146 -6.30 -4.01 8.23
CA THR A 146 -7.49 -3.31 7.71
C THR A 146 -7.73 -2.00 8.46
N LEU A 147 -7.57 -1.98 9.78
CA LEU A 147 -7.75 -0.77 10.57
C LEU A 147 -6.77 0.33 10.16
N LEU A 148 -5.48 -0.01 10.09
CA LEU A 148 -4.44 0.94 9.66
C LEU A 148 -4.65 1.34 8.19
N GLY A 149 -4.85 0.37 7.32
CA GLY A 149 -5.06 0.57 5.88
C GLY A 149 -6.29 1.43 5.57
N MET A 150 -7.40 1.27 6.33
CA MET A 150 -8.60 2.08 6.19
C MET A 150 -8.30 3.57 6.41
N ALA A 151 -7.46 3.91 7.38
CA ALA A 151 -7.09 5.30 7.64
C ALA A 151 -6.34 5.91 6.45
N TYR A 152 -5.33 5.21 5.91
CA TYR A 152 -4.60 5.63 4.70
C TYR A 152 -5.52 5.72 3.47
N ALA A 153 -6.34 4.70 3.24
CA ALA A 153 -7.29 4.68 2.13
C ALA A 153 -8.28 5.86 2.21
N THR A 154 -8.78 6.17 3.42
CA THR A 154 -9.69 7.30 3.62
C THR A 154 -9.05 8.61 3.20
N VAL A 155 -7.79 8.86 3.56
CA VAL A 155 -7.10 10.11 3.20
C VAL A 155 -6.95 10.23 1.68
N VAL A 156 -6.46 9.18 1.01
CA VAL A 156 -6.24 9.18 -0.44
C VAL A 156 -7.56 9.38 -1.22
N ILE A 157 -8.59 8.61 -0.84
CA ILE A 157 -9.88 8.66 -1.52
C ILE A 157 -10.60 9.98 -1.25
N ARG A 158 -10.53 10.47 0.00
CA ARG A 158 -11.12 11.77 0.38
C ARG A 158 -10.51 12.91 -0.40
N SER A 159 -9.19 12.95 -0.59
CA SER A 159 -8.53 13.98 -1.41
C SER A 159 -9.15 14.03 -2.81
N ARG A 160 -9.31 12.88 -3.45
CA ARG A 160 -9.90 12.79 -4.80
C ARG A 160 -11.37 13.21 -4.84
N LEU A 161 -12.15 12.81 -3.82
CA LEU A 161 -13.56 13.21 -3.73
C LEU A 161 -13.75 14.73 -3.55
N LEU A 162 -12.80 15.40 -2.87
CA LEU A 162 -12.83 16.86 -2.69
C LEU A 162 -12.50 17.62 -3.98
N GLU A 163 -11.72 17.04 -4.88
CA GLU A 163 -11.36 17.61 -6.19
C GLU A 163 -12.48 17.45 -7.23
N MET A 164 -13.44 16.57 -6.98
CA MET A 164 -14.55 16.33 -7.92
C MET A 164 -15.55 17.47 -7.90
N ASP A 165 -15.98 17.87 -9.10
CA ASP A 165 -17.10 18.80 -9.25
C ASP A 165 -18.41 18.11 -8.83
N LYS A 166 -19.07 18.68 -7.82
CA LYS A 166 -20.34 18.18 -7.30
C LYS A 166 -21.48 18.31 -8.30
N SER A 167 -21.38 19.25 -9.23
CA SER A 167 -22.39 19.47 -10.27
C SER A 167 -22.67 18.23 -11.13
N LEU A 168 -21.67 17.35 -11.31
CA LEU A 168 -21.82 16.10 -12.04
C LEU A 168 -22.78 15.12 -11.34
N GLU A 169 -22.72 15.06 -10.01
CA GLU A 169 -23.62 14.21 -9.21
C GLU A 169 -25.02 14.84 -9.13
N GLU A 170 -25.08 16.16 -8.95
CA GLU A 170 -26.34 16.92 -8.92
C GLU A 170 -27.09 16.80 -10.25
N ALA A 171 -26.42 16.98 -11.39
CA ALA A 171 -27.00 16.79 -12.70
C ALA A 171 -27.55 15.37 -12.91
N ALA A 172 -26.85 14.34 -12.42
CA ALA A 172 -27.34 12.98 -12.51
C ALA A 172 -28.58 12.74 -11.63
N LEU A 173 -28.66 13.37 -10.46
CA LEU A 173 -29.86 13.34 -9.60
C LEU A 173 -31.04 14.05 -10.26
N ASP A 174 -30.83 15.22 -10.89
CA ASP A 174 -31.85 16.01 -11.60
C ASP A 174 -32.42 15.22 -12.78
N LEU A 175 -31.62 14.36 -13.43
CA LEU A 175 -32.06 13.43 -14.46
C LEU A 175 -32.82 12.21 -13.90
N GLY A 176 -33.10 12.16 -12.59
CA GLY A 176 -33.86 11.11 -11.93
C GLY A 176 -33.08 9.87 -11.53
N ALA A 177 -31.73 9.92 -11.55
CA ALA A 177 -30.91 8.81 -11.08
C ALA A 177 -31.01 8.64 -9.55
N ARG A 178 -31.10 7.39 -9.09
CA ARG A 178 -31.06 7.08 -7.64
C ARG A 178 -29.64 7.28 -7.10
N PRO A 179 -29.46 7.61 -5.81
CA PRO A 179 -28.12 7.85 -5.22
C PRO A 179 -27.11 6.73 -5.49
N ILE A 180 -27.55 5.46 -5.47
CA ILE A 180 -26.68 4.31 -5.76
C ILE A 180 -26.28 4.26 -7.24
N GLN A 181 -27.13 4.74 -8.15
CA GLN A 181 -26.82 4.84 -9.58
C GLN A 181 -25.82 5.97 -9.82
N VAL A 182 -26.00 7.12 -9.16
CA VAL A 182 -25.02 8.22 -9.19
C VAL A 182 -23.66 7.73 -8.70
N PHE A 183 -23.61 7.03 -7.57
CA PHE A 183 -22.37 6.46 -7.06
C PHE A 183 -21.71 5.53 -8.08
N ARG A 184 -22.45 4.58 -8.66
CA ARG A 184 -21.88 3.55 -9.57
C ARG A 184 -21.51 4.09 -10.94
N LEU A 185 -22.29 5.03 -11.49
CA LEU A 185 -22.17 5.49 -12.88
C LEU A 185 -21.36 6.80 -13.00
N VAL A 186 -21.33 7.63 -11.96
CA VAL A 186 -20.63 8.92 -11.94
C VAL A 186 -19.45 8.89 -10.99
N THR A 187 -19.70 8.72 -9.69
CA THR A 187 -18.66 8.86 -8.65
C THR A 187 -17.58 7.79 -8.78
N LEU A 188 -17.95 6.51 -8.80
CA LEU A 188 -17.03 5.38 -8.82
C LEU A 188 -16.04 5.40 -10.00
N PRO A 189 -16.47 5.64 -11.26
CA PRO A 189 -15.55 5.75 -12.39
C PRO A 189 -14.55 6.91 -12.26
N LEU A 190 -14.97 8.02 -11.63
CA LEU A 190 -14.12 9.20 -11.44
C LEU A 190 -13.07 9.03 -10.35
N ILE A 191 -13.35 8.18 -9.34
CA ILE A 191 -12.42 7.92 -8.23
C ILE A 191 -11.63 6.61 -8.39
N VAL A 192 -11.85 5.83 -9.46
CA VAL A 192 -11.23 4.50 -9.62
C VAL A 192 -9.70 4.53 -9.54
N GLN A 193 -9.07 5.60 -10.01
CA GLN A 193 -7.61 5.76 -9.91
C GLN A 193 -7.17 5.95 -8.45
N ALA A 194 -7.92 6.73 -7.67
CA ALA A 194 -7.66 6.90 -6.25
C ALA A 194 -7.88 5.60 -5.47
N LEU A 195 -8.92 4.83 -5.84
CA LEU A 195 -9.16 3.50 -5.25
C LEU A 195 -8.00 2.54 -5.51
N LEU A 196 -7.49 2.50 -6.75
CA LEU A 196 -6.35 1.66 -7.11
C LEU A 196 -5.06 2.11 -6.39
N SER A 197 -4.83 3.43 -6.30
CA SER A 197 -3.69 3.98 -5.58
C SER A 197 -3.77 3.68 -4.08
N ALA A 198 -4.95 3.83 -3.47
CA ALA A 198 -5.18 3.49 -2.07
C ALA A 198 -5.00 1.99 -1.83
N TRP A 199 -5.47 1.14 -2.75
CA TRP A 199 -5.31 -0.31 -2.66
C TRP A 199 -3.84 -0.72 -2.72
N LEU A 200 -3.07 -0.18 -3.68
CA LEU A 200 -1.63 -0.46 -3.79
C LEU A 200 -0.85 0.01 -2.57
N LEU A 201 -1.19 1.19 -2.06
CA LEU A 201 -0.57 1.73 -0.85
C LEU A 201 -0.83 0.82 0.35
N THR A 202 -2.09 0.48 0.61
CA THR A 202 -2.48 -0.36 1.75
C THR A 202 -1.97 -1.80 1.61
N PHE A 203 -1.93 -2.32 0.39
CA PHE A 203 -1.34 -3.62 0.07
C PHE A 203 0.16 -3.65 0.41
N THR A 204 0.90 -2.62 0.00
CA THR A 204 2.35 -2.52 0.27
C THR A 204 2.61 -2.38 1.77
N ILE A 205 1.88 -1.52 2.48
CA ILE A 205 1.99 -1.36 3.95
C ILE A 205 1.70 -2.68 4.66
N SER A 206 0.71 -3.45 4.21
CA SER A 206 0.38 -4.75 4.81
C SER A 206 1.45 -5.81 4.55
N LEU A 207 2.17 -5.75 3.42
CA LEU A 207 3.21 -6.73 3.09
C LEU A 207 4.49 -6.57 3.90
N ASP A 208 4.85 -5.36 4.30
CA ASP A 208 6.09 -5.07 5.00
C ASP A 208 5.91 -4.91 6.52
N ASP A 209 4.67 -5.00 7.02
CA ASP A 209 4.39 -4.86 8.43
C ASP A 209 4.97 -6.00 9.26
N VAL A 210 5.74 -5.63 10.27
CA VAL A 210 6.28 -6.52 11.31
C VAL A 210 5.57 -6.30 12.64
N VAL A 211 5.22 -5.05 12.94
CA VAL A 211 4.84 -4.63 14.29
C VAL A 211 3.45 -5.14 14.66
N ILE A 212 2.44 -4.76 13.89
CA ILE A 212 1.05 -5.19 14.12
C ILE A 212 0.95 -6.71 13.98
N SER A 213 1.62 -7.26 12.96
CA SER A 213 1.70 -8.70 12.75
C SER A 213 2.28 -9.45 13.94
N ALA A 214 3.36 -8.95 14.57
CA ALA A 214 3.98 -9.59 15.73
C ALA A 214 3.05 -9.66 16.95
N PHE A 215 2.23 -8.62 17.18
CA PHE A 215 1.24 -8.62 18.26
C PHE A 215 0.07 -9.54 18.00
N LEU A 216 -0.42 -9.61 16.75
CA LEU A 216 -1.67 -10.28 16.39
C LEU A 216 -1.48 -11.70 15.85
N SER A 217 -0.23 -12.12 15.54
CA SER A 217 0.07 -13.47 15.11
C SER A 217 -0.17 -14.50 16.23
N GLY A 218 -0.51 -15.71 15.84
CA GLY A 218 -0.68 -16.86 16.70
C GLY A 218 0.13 -18.06 16.18
N PRO A 219 -0.01 -19.23 16.80
CA PRO A 219 0.68 -20.43 16.37
C PRO A 219 0.46 -20.71 14.88
N GLY A 220 1.55 -20.90 14.12
CA GLY A 220 1.48 -21.21 12.68
C GLY A 220 1.07 -20.03 11.76
N SER A 221 0.99 -18.80 12.27
CA SER A 221 0.57 -17.64 11.48
C SER A 221 1.63 -16.53 11.42
N ASN A 222 2.90 -16.93 11.22
CA ASN A 222 3.99 -15.98 11.03
C ASN A 222 3.98 -15.43 9.60
N THR A 223 3.92 -14.11 9.49
CA THR A 223 4.05 -13.42 8.20
C THR A 223 5.51 -13.45 7.71
N LEU A 224 5.72 -13.25 6.41
CA LEU A 224 7.05 -13.25 5.82
C LEU A 224 8.01 -12.25 6.50
N PRO A 225 7.60 -10.99 6.79
CA PRO A 225 8.46 -10.05 7.53
C PRO A 225 8.87 -10.57 8.92
N ILE A 226 7.98 -11.23 9.65
CA ILE A 226 8.28 -11.84 10.96
C ILE A 226 9.32 -12.95 10.80
N VAL A 227 9.18 -13.82 9.80
CA VAL A 227 10.14 -14.91 9.54
C VAL A 227 11.52 -14.36 9.18
N ILE A 228 11.57 -13.36 8.29
CA ILE A 228 12.82 -12.67 7.91
C ILE A 228 13.47 -12.03 9.14
N PHE A 229 12.71 -11.30 9.94
CA PHE A 229 13.21 -10.62 11.13
C PHE A 229 13.75 -11.63 12.19
N SER A 230 13.04 -12.73 12.39
CA SER A 230 13.47 -13.79 13.32
C SER A 230 14.76 -14.44 12.85
N ARG A 231 14.87 -14.77 11.57
CA ARG A 231 16.09 -15.38 11.00
C ARG A 231 17.26 -14.40 11.03
N ALA A 232 17.03 -13.12 10.76
CA ALA A 232 18.07 -12.10 10.85
C ALA A 232 18.62 -11.93 12.27
N LYS A 233 17.77 -12.09 13.30
CA LYS A 233 18.20 -12.06 14.72
C LYS A 233 18.97 -13.30 15.15
N LEU A 234 18.62 -14.48 14.63
CA LEU A 234 19.27 -15.75 15.01
C LEU A 234 20.60 -15.98 14.30
N GLY A 235 20.96 -15.16 13.36
CA GLY A 235 22.16 -15.24 12.54
C GLY A 235 21.79 -15.17 11.06
N LEU A 236 22.54 -14.36 10.32
CA LEU A 236 22.25 -14.10 8.92
C LEU A 236 22.40 -15.39 8.09
N ASN A 237 21.28 -15.90 7.63
CA ASN A 237 21.26 -16.95 6.62
C ASN A 237 21.21 -16.29 5.22
N PRO A 238 22.05 -16.69 4.26
CA PRO A 238 22.03 -16.14 2.91
C PRO A 238 20.66 -16.19 2.22
N THR A 239 19.79 -17.14 2.57
CA THR A 239 18.41 -17.20 2.09
C THR A 239 17.58 -15.95 2.44
N VAL A 240 17.91 -15.26 3.53
CA VAL A 240 17.26 -13.97 3.90
C VAL A 240 17.52 -12.90 2.84
N ASN A 241 18.75 -12.82 2.33
CA ASN A 241 19.10 -11.88 1.25
C ASN A 241 18.33 -12.19 -0.04
N VAL A 242 18.15 -13.49 -0.35
CA VAL A 242 17.35 -13.92 -1.53
C VAL A 242 15.89 -13.55 -1.36
N VAL A 243 15.29 -13.82 -0.20
CA VAL A 243 13.89 -13.47 0.09
C VAL A 243 13.69 -11.96 -0.01
N ALA A 244 14.55 -11.18 0.63
CA ALA A 244 14.47 -9.72 0.58
C ALA A 244 14.63 -9.21 -0.88
N THR A 245 15.58 -9.79 -1.65
CA THR A 245 15.78 -9.45 -3.06
C THR A 245 14.53 -9.75 -3.89
N LEU A 246 13.96 -10.94 -3.75
CA LEU A 246 12.75 -11.32 -4.47
C LEU A 246 11.54 -10.46 -4.08
N THR A 247 11.38 -10.16 -2.79
CA THR A 247 10.32 -9.28 -2.30
C THR A 247 10.42 -7.88 -2.92
N VAL A 248 11.62 -7.28 -2.88
CA VAL A 248 11.87 -5.96 -3.49
C VAL A 248 11.60 -5.99 -5.01
N LEU A 249 12.04 -7.04 -5.71
CA LEU A 249 11.81 -7.19 -7.15
C LEU A 249 10.32 -7.36 -7.48
N ILE A 250 9.61 -8.23 -6.77
CA ILE A 250 8.17 -8.49 -7.01
C ILE A 250 7.36 -7.22 -6.76
N VAL A 251 7.55 -6.60 -5.59
CA VAL A 251 6.85 -5.36 -5.24
C VAL A 251 7.19 -4.24 -6.21
N GLY A 252 8.48 -4.09 -6.55
CA GLY A 252 8.94 -3.10 -7.52
C GLY A 252 8.32 -3.30 -8.91
N ILE A 253 8.27 -4.53 -9.40
CA ILE A 253 7.63 -4.86 -10.69
C ILE A 253 6.14 -4.53 -10.66
N VAL A 254 5.42 -4.91 -9.59
CA VAL A 254 3.98 -4.62 -9.44
C VAL A 254 3.72 -3.12 -9.41
N LEU A 255 4.52 -2.37 -8.64
CA LEU A 255 4.40 -0.91 -8.56
C LEU A 255 4.72 -0.22 -9.90
N ILE A 256 5.77 -0.64 -10.59
CA ILE A 256 6.12 -0.10 -11.91
C ILE A 256 5.05 -0.43 -12.94
N ALA A 257 4.59 -1.68 -12.99
CA ALA A 257 3.56 -2.10 -13.94
C ALA A 257 2.24 -1.34 -13.73
N SER A 258 1.80 -1.19 -12.47
CA SER A 258 0.58 -0.44 -12.13
C SER A 258 0.73 1.05 -12.42
N SER A 259 1.86 1.66 -12.11
CA SER A 259 2.17 3.06 -12.42
C SER A 259 2.16 3.33 -13.93
N LEU A 260 2.80 2.46 -14.71
CA LEU A 260 2.80 2.55 -16.17
C LEU A 260 1.39 2.36 -16.75
N TRP A 261 0.58 1.47 -16.18
CA TRP A 261 -0.78 1.26 -16.63
C TRP A 261 -1.68 2.48 -16.34
N ILE A 262 -1.57 3.07 -15.15
CA ILE A 262 -2.27 4.31 -14.78
C ILE A 262 -1.87 5.44 -15.73
N ALA A 263 -0.56 5.67 -15.93
CA ALA A 263 -0.05 6.72 -16.81
C ALA A 263 -0.49 6.55 -18.28
N ARG A 264 -0.58 5.29 -18.77
CA ARG A 264 -1.11 5.01 -20.12
C ARG A 264 -2.60 5.33 -20.23
N ARG A 265 -3.38 5.05 -19.19
CA ARG A 265 -4.82 5.38 -19.15
C ARG A 265 -5.06 6.89 -19.14
N GLU A 266 -4.28 7.63 -18.36
CA GLU A 266 -4.34 9.09 -18.33
C GLU A 266 -4.03 9.72 -19.68
N LYS A 267 -2.95 9.24 -20.34
CA LYS A 267 -2.58 9.70 -21.68
C LYS A 267 -3.67 9.39 -22.73
N ARG A 268 -4.34 8.25 -22.63
CA ARG A 268 -5.46 7.91 -23.52
C ARG A 268 -6.64 8.86 -23.31
N ARG A 269 -7.06 9.06 -22.06
CA ARG A 269 -8.14 9.99 -21.72
C ARG A 269 -7.84 11.42 -22.15
N ALA A 270 -6.63 11.90 -21.93
CA ALA A 270 -6.21 13.23 -22.37
C ALA A 270 -6.27 13.38 -23.91
N ARG A 271 -5.89 12.33 -24.66
CA ARG A 271 -6.00 12.32 -26.12
C ARG A 271 -7.46 12.31 -26.60
N GLU A 272 -8.31 11.52 -25.96
CA GLU A 272 -9.75 11.45 -26.27
C GLU A 272 -10.43 12.80 -26.04
N MET A 273 -10.15 13.44 -24.91
CA MET A 273 -10.63 14.80 -24.63
C MET A 273 -10.12 15.83 -25.63
N ALA A 274 -8.84 15.78 -26.01
CA ALA A 274 -8.27 16.68 -26.99
C ALA A 274 -8.83 16.48 -28.40
N MET A 275 -9.21 15.24 -28.75
CA MET A 275 -9.87 14.95 -30.04
C MET A 275 -11.33 15.43 -30.03
N ALA A 276 -12.07 15.19 -28.95
CA ALA A 276 -13.43 15.69 -28.78
C ALA A 276 -13.49 17.22 -28.86
N TRP A 277 -12.58 17.91 -28.18
CA TRP A 277 -12.47 19.36 -28.25
C TRP A 277 -12.18 19.90 -29.67
N LYS A 278 -11.37 19.20 -30.48
CA LYS A 278 -11.11 19.56 -31.87
C LYS A 278 -12.32 19.36 -32.80
N GLN A 279 -13.22 18.45 -32.46
CA GLN A 279 -14.44 18.21 -33.24
C GLN A 279 -15.54 19.20 -32.90
N GLU A 280 -15.53 19.78 -31.68
CA GLU A 280 -16.53 20.78 -31.26
C GLU A 280 -16.22 22.21 -31.71
N ILE A 281 -15.00 22.50 -32.19
CA ILE A 281 -14.70 23.80 -32.81
C ILE A 281 -15.11 23.70 -34.28
N PRO A 282 -16.28 24.27 -34.70
CA PRO A 282 -16.57 24.39 -36.11
C PRO A 282 -15.48 25.27 -36.72
N THR A 283 -14.83 24.78 -37.76
CA THR A 283 -14.03 25.67 -38.64
C THR A 283 -14.96 26.81 -39.06
N ALA A 284 -14.83 27.91 -38.32
CA ALA A 284 -15.40 29.16 -38.79
C ALA A 284 -14.70 29.45 -40.13
N SER A 285 -15.33 29.05 -41.22
CA SER A 285 -14.96 29.41 -42.58
C SER A 285 -15.05 30.93 -42.67
N ILE A 286 -13.85 31.53 -42.84
CA ILE A 286 -13.71 32.91 -43.32
C ILE A 286 -14.28 32.99 -44.72
#